data_717ec9784e3bcb0213bffb8e3ebf2ec5
#
_entry.id   717ec9784e3bcb0213bffb8e3ebf2ec5
#
_cell.length_a   1.000
_cell.length_b   1.000
_cell.length_c   1.000
_cell.angle_alpha   90.00
_cell.angle_beta   90.00
_cell.angle_gamma   90.00
#
_symmetry.space_group_name_H-M   'P 1'
#
loop_
_entity.id
_entity.type
_entity.pdbx_description
1 polymer ?
#
loop_
_entity_poly.entity_id
_entity_poly.type
_entity_poly.pdbx_seq_one_letter_code
_entity_poly.pdbx_strand_id
1 'polypeptide(L)'
;MIVITGASSGLGAELAKLYDAEGKATYLTGRSESKLSTVTNCLSNNVGYRACDLASHQEVEQLFEQLDSIPSTVVHSAGSGYFGLLQEQDPEQIQTLIENNLSSAINVLRELVKRYKEQPVNVVMIMSTAAQQPKAQESTYCAVKWAVKGLIESVRLELKGKPMKIIAVYPGGMATEFWETSGKSLDTSSFMSAEDASLMIHGALANIGNGYVSDITVNRL
;
A
#
# COMPACT_ATOMS: atom_id res chain seq x y z
N MET A 1 14.74 -9.38 0.70
CA MET A 1 14.39 -8.14 -0.03
C MET A 1 12.96 -7.74 0.32
N ILE A 2 12.72 -6.44 0.49
CA ILE A 2 11.40 -5.84 0.72
C ILE A 2 10.99 -5.10 -0.57
N VAL A 3 9.81 -5.39 -1.11
CA VAL A 3 9.24 -4.65 -2.25
C VAL A 3 8.18 -3.68 -1.73
N ILE A 4 8.25 -2.42 -2.13
CA ILE A 4 7.30 -1.40 -1.68
C ILE A 4 6.68 -0.71 -2.89
N THR A 5 5.37 -0.83 -3.04
CA THR A 5 4.62 -0.11 -4.06
C THR A 5 4.06 1.20 -3.47
N GLY A 6 3.87 2.21 -4.32
CA GLY A 6 3.51 3.55 -3.84
C GLY A 6 4.62 4.22 -3.03
N ALA A 7 5.89 3.87 -3.32
CA ALA A 7 7.07 4.31 -2.58
C ALA A 7 7.61 5.67 -3.02
N SER A 8 6.97 6.37 -3.95
CA SER A 8 7.43 7.66 -4.45
C SER A 8 7.19 8.83 -3.47
N SER A 9 6.38 8.65 -2.42
CA SER A 9 6.11 9.66 -1.40
C SER A 9 5.38 9.05 -0.19
N GLY A 10 5.11 9.86 0.83
CA GLY A 10 4.24 9.54 1.96
C GLY A 10 4.67 8.28 2.70
N LEU A 11 3.68 7.48 3.13
CA LEU A 11 3.90 6.30 3.96
C LEU A 11 4.85 5.26 3.30
N GLY A 12 4.72 5.05 1.99
CA GLY A 12 5.58 4.08 1.28
C GLY A 12 7.05 4.48 1.29
N ALA A 13 7.34 5.78 1.11
CA ALA A 13 8.70 6.30 1.18
C ALA A 13 9.28 6.23 2.61
N GLU A 14 8.47 6.54 3.64
CA GLU A 14 8.94 6.44 5.04
C GLU A 14 9.20 4.98 5.46
N LEU A 15 8.33 4.04 5.05
CA LEU A 15 8.59 2.62 5.28
C LEU A 15 9.87 2.13 4.58
N ALA A 16 10.15 2.64 3.35
CA ALA A 16 11.41 2.32 2.67
C ALA A 16 12.63 2.76 3.46
N LYS A 17 12.62 3.97 4.05
CA LYS A 17 13.70 4.47 4.91
C LYS A 17 13.90 3.60 6.17
N LEU A 18 12.80 3.16 6.80
CA LEU A 18 12.89 2.30 7.99
C LEU A 18 13.50 0.93 7.69
N TYR A 19 13.08 0.29 6.61
CA TYR A 19 13.68 -0.99 6.19
C TYR A 19 15.14 -0.81 5.76
N ASP A 20 15.48 0.29 5.09
CA ASP A 20 16.85 0.61 4.72
C ASP A 20 17.75 0.80 5.96
N ALA A 21 17.25 1.50 6.98
CA ALA A 21 17.96 1.70 8.25
C ALA A 21 18.24 0.37 9.00
N GLU A 22 17.43 -0.66 8.76
CA GLU A 22 17.67 -2.03 9.26
C GLU A 22 18.63 -2.84 8.37
N GLY A 23 19.20 -2.25 7.33
CA GLY A 23 20.05 -2.95 6.38
C GLY A 23 19.32 -3.92 5.45
N LYS A 24 17.99 -3.76 5.30
CA LYS A 24 17.19 -4.62 4.40
C LYS A 24 17.29 -4.12 2.97
N ALA A 25 17.58 -5.02 2.04
CA ALA A 25 17.50 -4.72 0.61
C ALA A 25 16.06 -4.33 0.24
N THR A 26 15.89 -3.16 -0.41
CA THR A 26 14.59 -2.62 -0.83
C THR A 26 14.50 -2.50 -2.34
N TYR A 27 13.32 -2.80 -2.89
CA TYR A 27 12.96 -2.53 -4.28
C TYR A 27 11.70 -1.67 -4.31
N LEU A 28 11.76 -0.52 -4.98
CA LEU A 28 10.70 0.48 -4.91
C LEU A 28 9.92 0.59 -6.23
N THR A 29 8.61 0.82 -6.14
CA THR A 29 7.80 1.13 -7.33
C THR A 29 6.73 2.18 -7.04
N GLY A 30 6.39 2.91 -8.07
CA GLY A 30 5.39 3.97 -8.10
C GLY A 30 5.28 4.52 -9.53
N ARG A 31 4.40 5.45 -9.78
CA ARG A 31 4.18 5.98 -11.16
C ARG A 31 5.23 6.98 -11.60
N SER A 32 5.80 7.76 -10.67
CA SER A 32 6.75 8.83 -10.97
C SER A 32 8.19 8.36 -10.81
N GLU A 33 8.88 8.17 -11.92
CA GLU A 33 10.29 7.79 -11.95
C GLU A 33 11.17 8.83 -11.23
N SER A 34 10.92 10.12 -11.44
CA SER A 34 11.69 11.19 -10.80
C SER A 34 11.56 11.19 -9.28
N LYS A 35 10.32 11.00 -8.75
CA LYS A 35 10.10 10.91 -7.31
C LYS A 35 10.73 9.63 -6.73
N LEU A 36 10.64 8.49 -7.44
CA LEU A 36 11.31 7.25 -7.02
C LEU A 36 12.82 7.43 -6.95
N SER A 37 13.43 8.00 -7.98
CA SER A 37 14.86 8.32 -7.98
C SER A 37 15.26 9.19 -6.80
N THR A 38 14.46 10.21 -6.46
CA THR A 38 14.73 11.05 -5.30
C THR A 38 14.73 10.24 -3.99
N VAL A 39 13.75 9.36 -3.80
CA VAL A 39 13.68 8.50 -2.60
C VAL A 39 14.84 7.53 -2.57
N THR A 40 15.15 6.84 -3.68
CA THR A 40 16.21 5.82 -3.73
C THR A 40 17.60 6.41 -3.50
N ASN A 41 17.85 7.65 -3.93
CA ASN A 41 19.12 8.33 -3.68
C ASN A 41 19.40 8.58 -2.18
N CYS A 42 18.39 8.48 -1.33
CA CYS A 42 18.53 8.62 0.12
C CYS A 42 18.69 7.27 0.84
N LEU A 43 18.69 6.14 0.11
CA LEU A 43 18.73 4.79 0.66
C LEU A 43 20.09 4.15 0.35
N SER A 44 20.65 3.44 1.31
CA SER A 44 21.95 2.75 1.20
C SER A 44 21.82 1.30 0.71
N ASN A 45 20.67 0.67 0.97
CA ASN A 45 20.41 -0.74 0.69
C ASN A 45 19.35 -0.94 -0.41
N ASN A 46 19.05 0.11 -1.20
CA ASN A 46 18.16 -0.02 -2.33
C ASN A 46 18.83 -0.80 -3.46
N VAL A 47 18.16 -1.87 -3.94
CA VAL A 47 18.66 -2.73 -5.01
C VAL A 47 18.02 -2.40 -6.37
N GLY A 48 17.07 -1.49 -6.43
CA GLY A 48 16.48 -1.02 -7.67
C GLY A 48 15.12 -0.37 -7.48
N TYR A 49 14.64 0.24 -8.54
CA TYR A 49 13.29 0.77 -8.62
C TYR A 49 12.74 0.68 -10.05
N ARG A 50 11.43 0.75 -10.17
CA ARG A 50 10.74 0.79 -11.47
C ARG A 50 9.50 1.67 -11.40
N ALA A 51 9.34 2.57 -12.37
CA ALA A 51 8.05 3.21 -12.61
C ALA A 51 7.07 2.16 -13.16
N CYS A 52 5.88 2.08 -12.54
CA CYS A 52 4.90 1.05 -12.84
C CYS A 52 3.49 1.58 -12.56
N ASP A 53 2.59 1.44 -13.53
CA ASP A 53 1.16 1.59 -13.32
C ASP A 53 0.57 0.25 -12.84
N LEU A 54 0.23 0.20 -11.56
CA LEU A 54 -0.32 -1.01 -10.95
C LEU A 54 -1.76 -1.34 -11.40
N ALA A 55 -2.46 -0.42 -12.09
CA ALA A 55 -3.72 -0.72 -12.75
C ALA A 55 -3.52 -1.59 -14.02
N SER A 56 -2.31 -1.59 -14.59
CA SER A 56 -1.91 -2.45 -15.71
C SER A 56 -1.42 -3.81 -15.19
N HIS A 57 -2.15 -4.89 -15.48
CA HIS A 57 -1.73 -6.23 -15.09
C HIS A 57 -0.42 -6.67 -15.76
N GLN A 58 -0.15 -6.21 -17.00
CA GLN A 58 1.09 -6.49 -17.71
C GLN A 58 2.30 -5.84 -17.03
N GLU A 59 2.15 -4.58 -16.59
CA GLU A 59 3.23 -3.89 -15.88
C GLU A 59 3.51 -4.52 -14.51
N VAL A 60 2.46 -4.98 -13.81
CA VAL A 60 2.62 -5.71 -12.54
C VAL A 60 3.31 -7.06 -12.77
N GLU A 61 2.96 -7.80 -13.80
CA GLU A 61 3.63 -9.06 -14.16
C GLU A 61 5.13 -8.83 -14.44
N GLN A 62 5.46 -7.83 -15.27
CA GLN A 62 6.83 -7.44 -15.58
C GLN A 62 7.61 -6.95 -14.35
N LEU A 63 6.94 -6.24 -13.41
CA LEU A 63 7.54 -5.78 -12.17
C LEU A 63 8.08 -6.97 -11.34
N PHE A 64 7.27 -8.00 -11.16
CA PHE A 64 7.65 -9.17 -10.37
C PHE A 64 8.54 -10.17 -11.13
N GLU A 65 8.53 -10.16 -12.47
CA GLU A 65 9.43 -10.98 -13.29
C GLU A 65 10.88 -10.55 -13.21
N GLN A 66 11.13 -9.27 -13.08
CA GLN A 66 12.50 -8.72 -13.07
C GLN A 66 13.18 -8.79 -11.68
N LEU A 67 12.49 -9.28 -10.65
CA LEU A 67 13.09 -9.40 -9.33
C LEU A 67 14.06 -10.58 -9.29
N ASP A 68 15.31 -10.32 -8.90
CA ASP A 68 16.37 -11.34 -8.82
C ASP A 68 16.18 -12.35 -7.68
N SER A 69 15.28 -12.06 -6.74
CA SER A 69 15.03 -12.93 -5.58
C SER A 69 13.58 -12.83 -5.09
N ILE A 70 13.12 -13.88 -4.41
CA ILE A 70 11.81 -13.91 -3.77
C ILE A 70 11.77 -12.85 -2.65
N PRO A 71 10.81 -11.91 -2.66
CA PRO A 71 10.68 -10.96 -1.58
C PRO A 71 10.25 -11.64 -0.27
N SER A 72 10.83 -11.24 0.85
CA SER A 72 10.33 -11.66 2.17
C SER A 72 9.06 -10.91 2.57
N THR A 73 8.95 -9.65 2.11
CA THR A 73 7.78 -8.80 2.37
C THR A 73 7.48 -7.95 1.12
N VAL A 74 6.20 -7.82 0.82
CA VAL A 74 5.69 -6.87 -0.17
C VAL A 74 4.73 -5.92 0.53
N VAL A 75 5.03 -4.63 0.50
CA VAL A 75 4.16 -3.57 1.04
C VAL A 75 3.42 -2.90 -0.12
N HIS A 76 2.13 -3.09 -0.21
CA HIS A 76 1.28 -2.39 -1.16
C HIS A 76 0.72 -1.13 -0.52
N SER A 77 1.39 0.01 -0.76
CA SER A 77 1.01 1.34 -0.24
C SER A 77 0.46 2.26 -1.33
N ALA A 78 0.35 1.79 -2.57
CA ALA A 78 -0.23 2.56 -3.65
C ALA A 78 -1.73 2.78 -3.46
N GLY A 79 -2.19 3.99 -3.77
CA GLY A 79 -3.60 4.36 -3.71
C GLY A 79 -3.76 5.86 -3.83
N SER A 80 -4.99 6.30 -4.07
CA SER A 80 -5.37 7.73 -4.13
C SER A 80 -6.68 7.95 -3.39
N GLY A 81 -6.97 9.20 -3.03
CA GLY A 81 -8.25 9.63 -2.51
C GLY A 81 -9.02 10.43 -3.55
N TYR A 82 -10.35 10.40 -3.48
CA TYR A 82 -11.24 11.32 -4.15
C TYR A 82 -12.50 11.49 -3.31
N PHE A 83 -12.83 12.73 -2.94
CA PHE A 83 -13.83 13.05 -1.93
C PHE A 83 -14.78 14.13 -2.44
N GLY A 84 -15.97 14.17 -1.88
CA GLY A 84 -17.04 15.10 -2.19
C GLY A 84 -18.41 14.45 -2.02
N LEU A 85 -19.47 15.25 -2.14
CA LEU A 85 -20.83 14.70 -2.18
C LEU A 85 -20.99 13.82 -3.42
N LEU A 86 -21.66 12.69 -3.28
CA LEU A 86 -21.75 11.68 -4.35
C LEU A 86 -22.25 12.26 -5.68
N GLN A 87 -23.27 13.13 -5.64
CA GLN A 87 -23.84 13.76 -6.82
C GLN A 87 -22.94 14.79 -7.50
N GLU A 88 -21.88 15.23 -6.84
CA GLU A 88 -20.92 16.23 -7.31
C GLU A 88 -19.60 15.59 -7.81
N GLN A 89 -19.45 14.29 -7.58
CA GLN A 89 -18.23 13.58 -7.98
C GLN A 89 -18.18 13.35 -9.50
N ASP A 90 -17.04 13.68 -10.10
CA ASP A 90 -16.75 13.45 -11.51
C ASP A 90 -16.61 11.94 -11.79
N PRO A 91 -17.36 11.37 -12.75
CA PRO A 91 -17.26 9.95 -13.12
C PRO A 91 -15.86 9.51 -13.56
N GLU A 92 -15.08 10.35 -14.23
CA GLU A 92 -13.71 10.02 -14.65
C GLU A 92 -12.77 9.92 -13.44
N GLN A 93 -12.95 10.79 -12.45
CA GLN A 93 -12.18 10.72 -11.20
C GLN A 93 -12.60 9.51 -10.35
N ILE A 94 -13.86 9.11 -10.37
CA ILE A 94 -14.32 7.86 -9.74
C ILE A 94 -13.64 6.65 -10.41
N GLN A 95 -13.58 6.62 -11.74
CA GLN A 95 -12.91 5.55 -12.48
C GLN A 95 -11.41 5.48 -12.11
N THR A 96 -10.73 6.62 -12.07
CA THR A 96 -9.33 6.74 -11.65
C THR A 96 -9.14 6.24 -10.21
N LEU A 97 -10.08 6.56 -9.31
CA LEU A 97 -10.07 6.07 -7.94
C LEU A 97 -10.16 4.54 -7.87
N ILE A 98 -11.05 3.94 -8.67
CA ILE A 98 -11.20 2.47 -8.77
C ILE A 98 -9.90 1.84 -9.29
N GLU A 99 -9.32 2.38 -10.33
CA GLU A 99 -8.07 1.89 -10.93
C GLU A 99 -6.92 1.95 -9.93
N ASN A 100 -6.73 3.09 -9.28
CA ASN A 100 -5.62 3.31 -8.36
C ASN A 100 -5.72 2.49 -7.06
N ASN A 101 -6.91 2.09 -6.61
CA ASN A 101 -7.10 1.41 -5.33
C ASN A 101 -7.54 -0.05 -5.49
N LEU A 102 -8.56 -0.32 -6.33
CA LEU A 102 -9.13 -1.66 -6.43
C LEU A 102 -8.42 -2.48 -7.51
N SER A 103 -8.32 -1.99 -8.73
CA SER A 103 -7.66 -2.71 -9.83
C SER A 103 -6.19 -2.97 -9.50
N SER A 104 -5.49 -1.97 -8.96
CA SER A 104 -4.09 -2.12 -8.52
C SER A 104 -3.94 -3.19 -7.44
N ALA A 105 -4.82 -3.22 -6.44
CA ALA A 105 -4.78 -4.23 -5.37
C ALA A 105 -5.07 -5.64 -5.91
N ILE A 106 -6.04 -5.78 -6.82
CA ILE A 106 -6.35 -7.05 -7.49
C ILE A 106 -5.15 -7.55 -8.28
N ASN A 107 -4.56 -6.71 -9.13
CA ASN A 107 -3.43 -7.08 -9.98
C ASN A 107 -2.21 -7.51 -9.14
N VAL A 108 -1.86 -6.73 -8.12
CA VAL A 108 -0.74 -7.04 -7.24
C VAL A 108 -0.99 -8.34 -6.46
N LEU A 109 -2.14 -8.50 -5.80
CA LEU A 109 -2.43 -9.72 -5.05
C LEU A 109 -2.49 -10.95 -5.96
N ARG A 110 -3.13 -10.83 -7.14
CA ARG A 110 -3.21 -11.93 -8.11
C ARG A 110 -1.80 -12.41 -8.51
N GLU A 111 -0.91 -11.49 -8.83
CA GLU A 111 0.44 -11.84 -9.25
C GLU A 111 1.28 -12.42 -8.10
N LEU A 112 1.14 -11.87 -6.89
CA LEU A 112 1.82 -12.40 -5.70
C LEU A 112 1.34 -13.80 -5.35
N VAL A 113 0.04 -14.06 -5.38
CA VAL A 113 -0.51 -15.40 -5.11
C VAL A 113 -0.07 -16.39 -6.19
N LYS A 114 -0.11 -16.00 -7.47
CA LYS A 114 0.36 -16.82 -8.59
C LYS A 114 1.82 -17.26 -8.39
N ARG A 115 2.69 -16.36 -7.97
CA ARG A 115 4.14 -16.62 -7.86
C ARG A 115 4.57 -17.21 -6.52
N TYR A 116 3.98 -16.72 -5.41
CA TYR A 116 4.59 -16.88 -4.09
C TYR A 116 3.69 -17.54 -3.04
N LYS A 117 2.50 -18.07 -3.37
CA LYS A 117 1.61 -18.70 -2.37
C LYS A 117 2.26 -19.84 -1.58
N GLU A 118 3.24 -20.54 -2.16
CA GLU A 118 4.00 -21.63 -1.53
C GLU A 118 5.30 -21.15 -0.85
N GLN A 119 5.51 -19.84 -0.75
CA GLN A 119 6.68 -19.22 -0.15
C GLN A 119 6.29 -18.41 1.09
N PRO A 120 7.19 -18.26 2.09
CA PRO A 120 6.93 -17.47 3.30
C PRO A 120 7.02 -15.96 3.03
N VAL A 121 6.15 -15.45 2.17
CA VAL A 121 6.06 -14.03 1.81
C VAL A 121 4.97 -13.36 2.65
N ASN A 122 5.31 -12.24 3.29
CA ASN A 122 4.34 -11.39 3.97
C ASN A 122 3.87 -10.28 3.02
N VAL A 123 2.57 -10.19 2.78
CA VAL A 123 1.98 -9.12 1.98
C VAL A 123 1.26 -8.15 2.89
N VAL A 124 1.78 -6.93 2.98
CA VAL A 124 1.22 -5.85 3.80
C VAL A 124 0.40 -4.93 2.91
N MET A 125 -0.91 -4.95 3.08
CA MET A 125 -1.86 -4.14 2.31
C MET A 125 -2.21 -2.88 3.09
N ILE A 126 -1.77 -1.72 2.62
CA ILE A 126 -2.11 -0.44 3.25
C ILE A 126 -3.50 -0.01 2.79
N MET A 127 -4.42 -0.08 3.73
CA MET A 127 -5.83 0.22 3.56
C MET A 127 -6.17 1.65 3.99
N SER A 128 -7.19 1.78 4.81
CA SER A 128 -7.62 2.99 5.51
C SER A 128 -8.67 2.61 6.55
N THR A 129 -8.85 3.39 7.59
CA THR A 129 -10.04 3.30 8.47
C THR A 129 -11.36 3.49 7.71
N ALA A 130 -11.33 4.05 6.49
CA ALA A 130 -12.48 4.09 5.58
C ALA A 130 -12.97 2.69 5.12
N ALA A 131 -12.14 1.64 5.27
CA ALA A 131 -12.55 0.24 5.06
C ALA A 131 -13.19 -0.39 6.30
N GLN A 132 -13.28 0.34 7.41
CA GLN A 132 -13.85 -0.14 8.68
C GLN A 132 -15.11 0.65 9.08
N GLN A 133 -15.17 1.93 8.70
CA GLN A 133 -16.27 2.82 9.05
C GLN A 133 -16.64 3.71 7.86
N PRO A 134 -17.94 3.92 7.58
CA PRO A 134 -18.38 4.85 6.55
C PRO A 134 -18.06 6.30 6.98
N LYS A 135 -17.78 7.14 5.99
CA LYS A 135 -17.48 8.56 6.20
C LYS A 135 -18.28 9.43 5.23
N ALA A 136 -18.87 10.51 5.73
CA ALA A 136 -19.57 11.48 4.89
C ALA A 136 -18.60 12.12 3.88
N GLN A 137 -19.06 12.33 2.65
CA GLN A 137 -18.29 12.88 1.53
C GLN A 137 -17.12 11.97 1.05
N GLU A 138 -17.07 10.72 1.51
CA GLU A 138 -16.06 9.73 1.13
C GLU A 138 -16.71 8.44 0.57
N SER A 139 -17.94 8.52 0.04
CA SER A 139 -18.74 7.34 -0.33
C SER A 139 -18.04 6.42 -1.33
N THR A 140 -17.49 6.96 -2.43
CA THR A 140 -16.76 6.17 -3.44
C THR A 140 -15.42 5.66 -2.92
N TYR A 141 -14.71 6.46 -2.13
CA TYR A 141 -13.47 6.03 -1.47
C TYR A 141 -13.73 4.91 -0.45
N CYS A 142 -14.76 5.04 0.40
CA CYS A 142 -15.17 3.95 1.29
C CYS A 142 -15.51 2.70 0.48
N ALA A 143 -16.30 2.83 -0.60
CA ALA A 143 -16.69 1.68 -1.43
C ALA A 143 -15.49 0.92 -1.97
N VAL A 144 -14.49 1.59 -2.56
CA VAL A 144 -13.27 0.90 -3.05
C VAL A 144 -12.45 0.30 -1.92
N LYS A 145 -12.33 0.96 -0.76
CA LYS A 145 -11.58 0.42 0.38
C LYS A 145 -12.29 -0.79 1.01
N TRP A 146 -13.63 -0.81 1.06
CA TRP A 146 -14.41 -1.98 1.47
C TRP A 146 -14.30 -3.12 0.45
N ALA A 147 -14.28 -2.83 -0.85
CA ALA A 147 -14.06 -3.85 -1.88
C ALA A 147 -12.70 -4.53 -1.73
N VAL A 148 -11.62 -3.75 -1.49
CA VAL A 148 -10.27 -4.32 -1.25
C VAL A 148 -10.25 -5.13 0.06
N LYS A 149 -10.97 -4.72 1.11
CA LYS A 149 -11.11 -5.52 2.33
C LYS A 149 -11.75 -6.88 2.02
N GLY A 150 -12.85 -6.90 1.27
CA GLY A 150 -13.50 -8.15 0.85
C GLY A 150 -12.57 -9.05 0.03
N LEU A 151 -11.77 -8.46 -0.88
CA LEU A 151 -10.74 -9.18 -1.63
C LEU A 151 -9.71 -9.83 -0.68
N ILE A 152 -9.16 -9.07 0.27
CA ILE A 152 -8.17 -9.56 1.25
C ILE A 152 -8.73 -10.74 2.04
N GLU A 153 -9.94 -10.61 2.59
CA GLU A 153 -10.56 -11.68 3.39
C GLU A 153 -10.78 -12.96 2.57
N SER A 154 -11.23 -12.83 1.31
CA SER A 154 -11.43 -13.97 0.42
C SER A 154 -10.10 -14.66 0.08
N VAL A 155 -9.06 -13.89 -0.26
CA VAL A 155 -7.74 -14.45 -0.60
C VAL A 155 -7.08 -15.08 0.62
N ARG A 156 -7.28 -14.56 1.83
CA ARG A 156 -6.83 -15.22 3.08
C ARG A 156 -7.41 -16.63 3.24
N LEU A 157 -8.68 -16.84 2.87
CA LEU A 157 -9.30 -18.17 2.89
C LEU A 157 -8.69 -19.11 1.84
N GLU A 158 -8.40 -18.60 0.64
CA GLU A 158 -7.71 -19.35 -0.41
C GLU A 158 -6.28 -19.74 -0.01
N LEU A 159 -5.62 -18.92 0.81
CA LEU A 159 -4.27 -19.15 1.34
C LEU A 159 -4.25 -19.97 2.64
N LYS A 160 -5.38 -20.52 3.06
CA LYS A 160 -5.43 -21.37 4.27
C LYS A 160 -4.46 -22.55 4.15
N GLY A 161 -3.57 -22.70 5.13
CA GLY A 161 -2.53 -23.72 5.13
C GLY A 161 -1.29 -23.38 4.29
N LYS A 162 -1.27 -22.23 3.60
CA LYS A 162 -0.09 -21.78 2.84
C LYS A 162 0.83 -20.93 3.71
N PRO A 163 2.15 -20.91 3.41
CA PRO A 163 3.11 -20.09 4.14
C PRO A 163 2.94 -18.60 3.89
N MET A 164 2.48 -18.17 2.70
CA MET A 164 2.19 -16.77 2.39
C MET A 164 1.11 -16.21 3.31
N LYS A 165 1.33 -14.98 3.81
CA LYS A 165 0.39 -14.28 4.71
C LYS A 165 0.02 -12.91 4.18
N ILE A 166 -1.23 -12.48 4.42
CA ILE A 166 -1.70 -11.13 4.07
C ILE A 166 -2.03 -10.40 5.37
N ILE A 167 -1.44 -9.22 5.52
CA ILE A 167 -1.60 -8.33 6.67
C ILE A 167 -2.30 -7.07 6.16
N ALA A 168 -3.46 -6.75 6.72
CA ALA A 168 -4.19 -5.52 6.38
C ALA A 168 -3.88 -4.43 7.40
N VAL A 169 -3.49 -3.26 6.92
CA VAL A 169 -3.17 -2.11 7.77
C VAL A 169 -4.17 -1.00 7.50
N TYR A 170 -4.81 -0.50 8.53
CA TYR A 170 -5.87 0.51 8.47
C TYR A 170 -5.42 1.81 9.14
N PRO A 171 -4.62 2.65 8.45
CA PRO A 171 -4.24 3.94 9.00
C PRO A 171 -5.41 4.93 8.98
N GLY A 172 -5.47 5.77 10.01
CA GLY A 172 -6.28 6.99 10.03
C GLY A 172 -5.70 8.07 9.13
N GLY A 173 -6.16 9.31 9.29
CA GLY A 173 -5.67 10.44 8.51
C GLY A 173 -4.18 10.72 8.75
N MET A 174 -3.40 10.81 7.66
CA MET A 174 -1.98 11.15 7.66
C MET A 174 -1.75 12.44 6.89
N ALA A 175 -0.87 13.31 7.38
CA ALA A 175 -0.45 14.54 6.70
C ALA A 175 0.53 14.20 5.58
N THR A 176 0.02 13.96 4.38
CA THR A 176 0.78 13.57 3.19
C THR A 176 0.24 14.27 1.94
N GLU A 177 0.97 14.23 0.84
CA GLU A 177 0.53 14.71 -0.48
C GLU A 177 -0.76 14.04 -1.00
N PHE A 178 -1.24 12.97 -0.35
CA PHE A 178 -2.48 12.29 -0.67
C PHE A 178 -3.69 13.25 -0.74
N TRP A 179 -3.72 14.27 0.12
CA TRP A 179 -4.82 15.21 0.20
C TRP A 179 -4.83 16.24 -0.92
N GLU A 180 -3.69 16.54 -1.53
CA GLU A 180 -3.55 17.52 -2.62
C GLU A 180 -4.35 17.10 -3.88
N THR A 181 -4.45 15.79 -4.11
CA THR A 181 -5.15 15.23 -5.28
C THR A 181 -6.54 14.68 -4.95
N SER A 182 -6.97 14.81 -3.70
CA SER A 182 -8.21 14.20 -3.22
C SER A 182 -9.49 14.98 -3.55
N GLY A 183 -9.37 16.18 -4.12
CA GLY A 183 -10.52 17.08 -4.36
C GLY A 183 -11.04 17.79 -3.10
N LYS A 184 -10.40 17.58 -1.95
CA LYS A 184 -10.82 18.16 -0.66
C LYS A 184 -9.65 18.92 -0.02
N SER A 185 -9.85 20.21 0.22
CA SER A 185 -8.93 20.98 1.07
C SER A 185 -9.25 20.70 2.52
N LEU A 186 -8.32 20.10 3.25
CA LEU A 186 -8.45 19.80 4.66
C LEU A 186 -7.28 20.41 5.43
N ASP A 187 -7.58 20.89 6.63
CA ASP A 187 -6.54 21.14 7.62
C ASP A 187 -6.00 19.80 8.13
N THR A 188 -4.76 19.49 7.77
CA THR A 188 -4.08 18.25 8.16
C THR A 188 -3.16 18.43 9.37
N SER A 189 -3.19 19.60 10.03
CA SER A 189 -2.31 19.91 11.16
C SER A 189 -2.47 18.95 12.36
N SER A 190 -3.66 18.35 12.52
CA SER A 190 -3.96 17.36 13.55
C SER A 190 -3.79 15.90 13.09
N PHE A 191 -3.27 15.70 11.87
CA PHE A 191 -3.08 14.35 11.34
C PHE A 191 -1.72 13.79 11.74
N MET A 192 -1.60 12.47 11.79
CA MET A 192 -0.31 11.82 11.98
C MET A 192 0.65 12.20 10.85
N SER A 193 1.93 12.36 11.13
CA SER A 193 2.93 12.40 10.07
C SER A 193 3.04 11.02 9.39
N ALA A 194 3.52 10.98 8.15
CA ALA A 194 3.84 9.71 7.50
C ALA A 194 4.93 8.95 8.25
N GLU A 195 5.87 9.67 8.86
CA GLU A 195 6.94 9.12 9.69
C GLU A 195 6.37 8.42 10.94
N ASP A 196 5.52 9.10 11.74
CA ASP A 196 4.91 8.49 12.93
C ASP A 196 4.09 7.26 12.58
N ALA A 197 3.26 7.34 11.52
CA ALA A 197 2.48 6.20 11.06
C ALA A 197 3.37 5.03 10.61
N SER A 198 4.48 5.31 9.91
CA SER A 198 5.42 4.29 9.46
C SER A 198 6.11 3.59 10.63
N LEU A 199 6.53 4.33 11.65
CA LEU A 199 7.13 3.78 12.89
C LEU A 199 6.15 2.84 13.61
N MET A 200 4.89 3.24 13.78
CA MET A 200 3.88 2.40 14.42
C MET A 200 3.59 1.12 13.62
N ILE A 201 3.44 1.24 12.31
CA ILE A 201 3.19 0.09 11.42
C ILE A 201 4.39 -0.85 11.42
N HIS A 202 5.59 -0.31 11.22
CA HIS A 202 6.83 -1.08 11.19
C HIS A 202 7.05 -1.81 12.51
N GLY A 203 6.86 -1.12 13.66
CA GLY A 203 6.95 -1.73 14.98
C GLY A 203 5.97 -2.89 15.19
N ALA A 204 4.73 -2.77 14.68
CA ALA A 204 3.74 -3.85 14.74
C ALA A 204 4.12 -5.06 13.86
N LEU A 205 4.88 -4.84 12.79
CA LEU A 205 5.35 -5.88 11.88
C LEU A 205 6.66 -6.57 12.35
N ALA A 206 7.42 -5.95 13.25
CA ALA A 206 8.76 -6.38 13.63
C ALA A 206 8.83 -7.77 14.31
N ASN A 207 7.75 -8.25 14.90
CA ASN A 207 7.71 -9.50 15.70
C ASN A 207 7.02 -10.67 14.97
N ILE A 208 7.12 -10.76 13.67
CA ILE A 208 6.56 -11.84 12.86
C ILE A 208 7.53 -13.05 12.90
N GLY A 209 7.56 -13.74 14.02
CA GLY A 209 8.39 -14.95 14.18
C GLY A 209 7.55 -16.21 14.29
N ASN A 210 6.89 -16.39 15.43
CA ASN A 210 6.08 -17.59 15.74
C ASN A 210 4.59 -17.42 15.45
N GLY A 211 4.19 -16.30 14.87
CA GLY A 211 2.82 -15.95 14.48
C GLY A 211 2.84 -14.76 13.54
N TYR A 212 1.68 -14.26 13.17
CA TYR A 212 1.57 -13.02 12.39
C TYR A 212 0.38 -12.19 12.87
N VAL A 213 0.52 -10.89 12.75
CA VAL A 213 -0.58 -9.95 12.99
C VAL A 213 -1.39 -9.84 11.70
N SER A 214 -2.67 -10.22 11.72
CA SER A 214 -3.51 -10.18 10.53
C SER A 214 -3.96 -8.77 10.18
N ASP A 215 -4.26 -7.97 11.21
CA ASP A 215 -4.87 -6.65 11.05
C ASP A 215 -4.25 -5.64 12.02
N ILE A 216 -3.88 -4.49 11.50
CA ILE A 216 -3.28 -3.39 12.27
C ILE A 216 -4.12 -2.14 12.03
N THR A 217 -4.68 -1.55 13.08
CA THR A 217 -5.33 -0.24 13.00
C THR A 217 -4.46 0.80 13.70
N VAL A 218 -4.11 1.86 12.98
CA VAL A 218 -3.32 2.99 13.50
C VAL A 218 -4.19 4.23 13.49
N ASN A 219 -4.53 4.74 14.66
CA ASN A 219 -5.35 5.92 14.83
C ASN A 219 -4.50 7.10 15.31
N ARG A 220 -4.91 8.30 14.91
CA ARG A 220 -4.44 9.55 15.55
C ARG A 220 -5.04 9.68 16.95
N LEU A 221 -4.38 10.44 17.79
CA LEU A 221 -4.84 10.81 19.12
C LEU A 221 -6.05 11.75 19.05
#